data_fd7d2ea5b3fe2e48a62b5a7a6e560010
#
_entry.id   fd7d2ea5b3fe2e48a62b5a7a6e560010
#
_cell.length_a   1.000
_cell.length_b   1.000
_cell.length_c   1.000
_cell.angle_alpha   90.00
_cell.angle_beta   90.00
_cell.angle_gamma   90.00
#
_symmetry.space_group_name_H-M   'P 1'
#
loop_
_entity.id
_entity.type
_entity.pdbx_description
1 polymer ?
#
loop_
_entity_poly.entity_id
_entity_poly.type
_entity_poly.pdbx_seq_one_letter_code
_entity_poly.pdbx_strand_id
1 'polypeptide(L)'
;MSRIPARLRRLCTLVTGVLFFIAGTLKLMDPVGAGLVVDEYFRFFHVGFLAFSARFAGVALAMLETVLGAALITGLARRLTALATVAMTAFFTVVTLILVIFNPVMDCGCFGEAIPLTHTQTFAKNILLLLLEGAAFLPVRTLSEPEGTKARPVAFGAAVTASALMTLYALLYIPVRDFTPFRLSSRLYESVREEQGASEEYRSVFVYEKDGREAEFDLASLPDSTWTYVRTETVLVSEADAVYPMLTMTDAEGQVCDSLAVGEAVMVVSVYRPDRMSAAAWTKVGECLGDAARAGFTPLLLVASTPERFVLPDGIPGDARQPLLFSPYLSDYKTLI
;
A
#
# COMPACT_ATOMS: atom_id res chain seq x y z
N MET A 1 -18.25 -7.51 -41.16
CA MET A 1 -17.81 -6.82 -39.92
C MET A 1 -17.79 -5.33 -40.17
N SER A 2 -18.66 -4.55 -39.55
CA SER A 2 -18.72 -3.09 -39.70
C SER A 2 -17.39 -2.49 -39.19
N ARG A 3 -16.76 -1.67 -40.03
CA ARG A 3 -15.48 -1.01 -39.63
C ARG A 3 -15.80 0.04 -38.58
N ILE A 4 -15.20 -0.09 -37.38
CA ILE A 4 -15.30 0.92 -36.33
C ILE A 4 -14.83 2.27 -36.87
N PRO A 5 -15.63 3.36 -36.72
CA PRO A 5 -15.28 4.69 -37.20
C PRO A 5 -13.94 5.19 -36.63
N ALA A 6 -13.15 5.88 -37.46
CA ALA A 6 -11.84 6.38 -37.02
C ALA A 6 -11.91 7.32 -35.80
N ARG A 7 -13.00 8.08 -35.68
CA ARG A 7 -13.24 8.93 -34.50
C ARG A 7 -13.39 8.12 -33.22
N LEU A 8 -14.16 7.00 -33.25
CA LEU A 8 -14.37 6.14 -32.11
C LEU A 8 -13.05 5.42 -31.72
N ARG A 9 -12.28 4.95 -32.69
CA ARG A 9 -10.95 4.38 -32.45
C ARG A 9 -10.01 5.36 -31.74
N ARG A 10 -10.00 6.63 -32.18
CA ARG A 10 -9.20 7.68 -31.50
C ARG A 10 -9.68 7.96 -30.11
N LEU A 11 -10.98 7.98 -29.89
CA LEU A 11 -11.56 8.17 -28.55
C LEU A 11 -11.17 7.03 -27.62
N CYS A 12 -11.34 5.77 -28.04
CA CYS A 12 -10.92 4.61 -27.25
C CYS A 12 -9.42 4.64 -26.93
N THR A 13 -8.57 4.98 -27.91
CA THR A 13 -7.12 5.13 -27.69
C THR A 13 -6.81 6.22 -26.67
N LEU A 14 -7.48 7.37 -26.75
CA LEU A 14 -7.28 8.48 -25.83
C LEU A 14 -7.73 8.12 -24.42
N VAL A 15 -8.89 7.50 -24.27
CA VAL A 15 -9.42 7.06 -22.97
C VAL A 15 -8.47 6.05 -22.31
N THR A 16 -8.04 5.02 -23.04
CA THR A 16 -7.05 4.06 -22.54
C THR A 16 -5.75 4.76 -22.16
N GLY A 17 -5.25 5.65 -23.01
CA GLY A 17 -4.01 6.40 -22.75
C GLY A 17 -4.09 7.27 -21.50
N VAL A 18 -5.20 7.98 -21.30
CA VAL A 18 -5.42 8.82 -20.10
C VAL A 18 -5.51 7.97 -18.84
N LEU A 19 -6.22 6.82 -18.88
CA LEU A 19 -6.31 5.92 -17.73
C LEU A 19 -4.95 5.34 -17.36
N PHE A 20 -4.15 4.89 -18.30
CA PHE A 20 -2.80 4.41 -18.05
C PHE A 20 -1.89 5.52 -17.52
N PHE A 21 -1.94 6.70 -18.08
CA PHE A 21 -1.13 7.83 -17.63
C PHE A 21 -1.46 8.24 -16.21
N ILE A 22 -2.75 8.33 -15.86
CA ILE A 22 -3.20 8.66 -14.52
C ILE A 22 -2.80 7.55 -13.53
N ALA A 23 -3.07 6.28 -13.86
CA ALA A 23 -2.76 5.15 -12.99
C ALA A 23 -1.26 5.07 -12.67
N GLY A 24 -0.41 5.20 -13.69
CA GLY A 24 1.03 5.21 -13.50
C GLY A 24 1.50 6.44 -12.71
N THR A 25 0.99 7.63 -13.03
CA THR A 25 1.39 8.88 -12.34
C THR A 25 1.03 8.85 -10.86
N LEU A 26 -0.16 8.37 -10.48
CA LEU A 26 -0.58 8.25 -9.09
C LEU A 26 0.38 7.34 -8.29
N LYS A 27 0.78 6.20 -8.87
CA LYS A 27 1.77 5.30 -8.26
C LYS A 27 3.16 5.94 -8.15
N LEU A 28 3.55 6.75 -9.13
CA LEU A 28 4.84 7.46 -9.12
C LEU A 28 4.87 8.62 -8.13
N MET A 29 3.72 9.16 -7.72
CA MET A 29 3.63 10.16 -6.66
C MET A 29 3.95 9.56 -5.29
N ASP A 30 3.66 8.26 -5.10
CA ASP A 30 4.01 7.47 -3.93
C ASP A 30 4.72 6.17 -4.34
N PRO A 31 6.04 6.23 -4.62
CA PRO A 31 6.80 5.05 -5.03
C PRO A 31 7.01 4.04 -3.90
N VAL A 32 6.79 4.44 -2.65
CA VAL A 32 6.87 3.55 -1.50
C VAL A 32 5.61 2.70 -1.44
N GLY A 33 4.43 3.31 -1.46
CA GLY A 33 3.15 2.59 -1.53
C GLY A 33 3.08 1.66 -2.73
N ALA A 34 3.54 2.10 -3.92
CA ALA A 34 3.65 1.22 -5.09
C ALA A 34 4.55 -0.01 -4.86
N GLY A 35 5.61 0.15 -4.07
CA GLY A 35 6.50 -0.95 -3.68
C GLY A 35 5.85 -1.91 -2.70
N LEU A 36 5.12 -1.40 -1.71
CA LEU A 36 4.39 -2.23 -0.72
C LEU A 36 3.35 -3.13 -1.39
N VAL A 37 2.56 -2.58 -2.30
CA VAL A 37 1.61 -3.37 -3.09
C VAL A 37 2.32 -4.52 -3.84
N VAL A 38 3.48 -4.27 -4.46
CA VAL A 38 4.24 -5.33 -5.15
C VAL A 38 4.80 -6.36 -4.17
N ASP A 39 5.20 -5.95 -2.96
CA ASP A 39 5.66 -6.88 -1.91
C ASP A 39 4.53 -7.82 -1.47
N GLU A 40 3.32 -7.31 -1.31
CA GLU A 40 2.13 -8.12 -1.02
C GLU A 40 1.88 -9.16 -2.13
N TYR A 41 2.00 -8.77 -3.40
CA TYR A 41 1.93 -9.73 -4.52
C TYR A 41 3.02 -10.79 -4.44
N PHE A 42 4.26 -10.41 -4.10
CA PHE A 42 5.35 -11.37 -3.96
C PHE A 42 5.08 -12.37 -2.82
N ARG A 43 4.51 -11.93 -1.72
CA ARG A 43 4.10 -12.80 -0.61
C ARG A 43 2.95 -13.71 -1.02
N PHE A 44 1.91 -13.16 -1.65
CA PHE A 44 0.76 -13.94 -2.12
C PHE A 44 1.17 -15.06 -3.08
N PHE A 45 2.07 -14.78 -4.03
CA PHE A 45 2.58 -15.78 -4.97
C PHE A 45 3.71 -16.64 -4.41
N HIS A 46 4.02 -16.56 -3.12
CA HIS A 46 5.08 -17.32 -2.45
C HIS A 46 6.49 -17.08 -3.03
N VAL A 47 6.72 -15.92 -3.62
CA VAL A 47 8.02 -15.47 -4.13
C VAL A 47 8.64 -14.37 -3.25
N GLY A 48 8.38 -14.41 -1.94
CA GLY A 48 8.82 -13.42 -0.96
C GLY A 48 10.35 -13.20 -0.91
N PHE A 49 11.16 -14.13 -1.46
CA PHE A 49 12.59 -13.91 -1.62
C PHE A 49 12.93 -12.74 -2.57
N LEU A 50 11.96 -12.25 -3.37
CA LEU A 50 12.09 -11.08 -4.24
C LEU A 50 11.69 -9.77 -3.54
N ALA A 51 11.27 -9.79 -2.28
CA ALA A 51 10.81 -8.62 -1.53
C ALA A 51 11.79 -7.44 -1.59
N PHE A 52 13.10 -7.71 -1.58
CA PHE A 52 14.14 -6.68 -1.73
C PHE A 52 14.03 -5.86 -3.02
N SER A 53 13.39 -6.40 -4.06
CA SER A 53 13.20 -5.75 -5.37
C SER A 53 11.81 -5.11 -5.54
N ALA A 54 10.91 -5.26 -4.58
CA ALA A 54 9.50 -4.87 -4.69
C ALA A 54 9.34 -3.38 -5.02
N ARG A 55 10.10 -2.50 -4.35
CA ARG A 55 10.08 -1.05 -4.64
C ARG A 55 10.54 -0.75 -6.06
N PHE A 56 11.63 -1.38 -6.50
CA PHE A 56 12.10 -1.19 -7.89
C PHE A 56 11.07 -1.68 -8.90
N ALA A 57 10.48 -2.84 -8.68
CA ALA A 57 9.45 -3.41 -9.54
C ALA A 57 8.18 -2.54 -9.58
N GLY A 58 7.73 -2.02 -8.42
CA GLY A 58 6.60 -1.10 -8.33
C GLY A 58 6.82 0.18 -9.14
N VAL A 59 7.98 0.82 -8.95
CA VAL A 59 8.35 2.03 -9.72
C VAL A 59 8.50 1.73 -11.21
N ALA A 60 9.12 0.62 -11.59
CA ALA A 60 9.30 0.22 -12.99
C ALA A 60 7.94 -0.03 -13.68
N LEU A 61 7.01 -0.73 -13.02
CA LEU A 61 5.66 -0.95 -13.53
C LEU A 61 4.88 0.37 -13.68
N ALA A 62 4.92 1.24 -12.67
CA ALA A 62 4.27 2.54 -12.71
C ALA A 62 4.85 3.45 -13.81
N MET A 63 6.17 3.44 -13.98
CA MET A 63 6.83 4.18 -15.07
C MET A 63 6.41 3.62 -16.44
N LEU A 64 6.34 2.30 -16.60
CA LEU A 64 5.89 1.66 -17.83
C LEU A 64 4.44 2.05 -18.16
N GLU A 65 3.52 2.04 -17.19
CA GLU A 65 2.14 2.52 -17.37
C GLU A 65 2.12 3.97 -17.83
N THR A 66 2.87 4.85 -17.18
CA THR A 66 2.94 6.27 -17.52
C THR A 66 3.49 6.48 -18.94
N VAL A 67 4.55 5.77 -19.31
CA VAL A 67 5.16 5.84 -20.66
C VAL A 67 4.18 5.34 -21.72
N LEU A 68 3.51 4.22 -21.51
CA LEU A 68 2.50 3.69 -22.42
C LEU A 68 1.31 4.66 -22.55
N GLY A 69 0.83 5.22 -21.45
CA GLY A 69 -0.23 6.23 -21.45
C GLY A 69 0.17 7.46 -22.26
N ALA A 70 1.36 8.02 -22.00
CA ALA A 70 1.89 9.17 -22.75
C ALA A 70 2.07 8.86 -24.24
N ALA A 71 2.54 7.67 -24.60
CA ALA A 71 2.70 7.24 -25.98
C ALA A 71 1.35 7.08 -26.71
N LEU A 72 0.32 6.55 -26.04
CA LEU A 72 -1.04 6.48 -26.58
C LEU A 72 -1.64 7.86 -26.83
N ILE A 73 -1.50 8.79 -25.88
CA ILE A 73 -2.02 10.15 -25.96
C ILE A 73 -1.34 10.91 -27.09
N THR A 74 -0.02 10.83 -27.19
CA THR A 74 0.77 11.53 -28.21
C THR A 74 0.72 10.84 -29.57
N GLY A 75 0.35 9.56 -29.59
CA GLY A 75 0.32 8.73 -30.82
C GLY A 75 1.70 8.34 -31.31
N LEU A 76 2.68 8.20 -30.41
CA LEU A 76 4.04 7.76 -30.72
C LEU A 76 4.11 6.23 -30.82
N ALA A 77 4.88 5.72 -31.82
CA ALA A 77 5.13 4.28 -31.99
C ALA A 77 3.86 3.40 -31.86
N ARG A 78 2.80 3.78 -32.55
CA ARG A 78 1.43 3.26 -32.38
C ARG A 78 1.32 1.76 -32.35
N ARG A 79 2.04 1.02 -33.18
CA ARG A 79 1.98 -0.45 -33.22
C ARG A 79 2.60 -1.07 -31.98
N LEU A 80 3.80 -0.61 -31.61
CA LEU A 80 4.53 -1.10 -30.46
C LEU A 80 3.76 -0.77 -29.19
N THR A 81 3.30 0.47 -29.05
CA THR A 81 2.52 0.94 -27.91
C THR A 81 1.23 0.14 -27.75
N ALA A 82 0.47 -0.08 -28.85
CA ALA A 82 -0.76 -0.86 -28.83
C ALA A 82 -0.50 -2.31 -28.35
N LEU A 83 0.54 -2.97 -28.88
CA LEU A 83 0.87 -4.34 -28.48
C LEU A 83 1.31 -4.41 -27.02
N ALA A 84 2.15 -3.47 -26.58
CA ALA A 84 2.63 -3.42 -25.19
C ALA A 84 1.48 -3.14 -24.20
N THR A 85 0.57 -2.23 -24.56
CA THR A 85 -0.60 -1.90 -23.73
C THR A 85 -1.52 -3.11 -23.58
N VAL A 86 -1.89 -3.77 -24.70
CA VAL A 86 -2.72 -4.97 -24.67
C VAL A 86 -2.07 -6.09 -23.87
N ALA A 87 -0.76 -6.32 -24.04
CA ALA A 87 -0.04 -7.33 -23.30
C ALA A 87 -0.05 -7.04 -21.78
N MET A 88 0.15 -5.78 -21.41
CA MET A 88 0.12 -5.35 -20.01
C MET A 88 -1.28 -5.48 -19.41
N THR A 89 -2.32 -5.02 -20.11
CA THR A 89 -3.72 -5.16 -19.65
C THR A 89 -4.11 -6.63 -19.53
N ALA A 90 -3.72 -7.48 -20.50
CA ALA A 90 -3.98 -8.92 -20.44
C ALA A 90 -3.28 -9.58 -19.25
N PHE A 91 -2.03 -9.23 -18.98
CA PHE A 91 -1.29 -9.69 -17.81
C PHE A 91 -2.02 -9.32 -16.51
N PHE A 92 -2.38 -8.04 -16.32
CA PHE A 92 -3.13 -7.62 -15.14
C PHE A 92 -4.53 -8.23 -15.05
N THR A 93 -5.17 -8.51 -16.19
CA THR A 93 -6.47 -9.20 -16.20
C THR A 93 -6.33 -10.62 -15.63
N VAL A 94 -5.27 -11.34 -16.01
CA VAL A 94 -5.00 -12.70 -15.47
C VAL A 94 -4.70 -12.61 -13.97
N VAL A 95 -3.82 -11.69 -13.56
CA VAL A 95 -3.49 -11.50 -12.14
C VAL A 95 -4.74 -11.17 -11.33
N THR A 96 -5.56 -10.21 -11.77
CA THR A 96 -6.78 -9.83 -11.05
C THR A 96 -7.85 -10.91 -11.07
N LEU A 97 -7.91 -11.77 -12.09
CA LEU A 97 -8.76 -12.96 -12.09
C LEU A 97 -8.35 -13.93 -10.97
N ILE A 98 -7.04 -14.14 -10.79
CA ILE A 98 -6.52 -14.95 -9.68
C ILE A 98 -6.94 -14.33 -8.34
N LEU A 99 -6.81 -13.03 -8.16
CA LEU A 99 -7.24 -12.35 -6.93
C LEU A 99 -8.75 -12.47 -6.68
N VAL A 100 -9.59 -12.41 -7.72
CA VAL A 100 -11.03 -12.62 -7.59
C VAL A 100 -11.36 -14.05 -7.14
N ILE A 101 -10.61 -15.06 -7.62
CA ILE A 101 -10.84 -16.46 -7.28
C ILE A 101 -10.39 -16.76 -5.84
N PHE A 102 -9.22 -16.30 -5.45
CA PHE A 102 -8.63 -16.61 -4.14
C PHE A 102 -9.01 -15.62 -3.05
N ASN A 103 -9.50 -14.44 -3.44
CA ASN A 103 -9.95 -13.34 -2.57
C ASN A 103 -9.01 -13.07 -1.37
N PRO A 104 -7.71 -12.84 -1.59
CA PRO A 104 -6.78 -12.55 -0.50
C PRO A 104 -7.11 -11.20 0.14
N VAL A 105 -6.71 -11.04 1.41
CA VAL A 105 -6.81 -9.75 2.11
C VAL A 105 -5.61 -8.89 1.68
N MET A 106 -5.76 -8.18 0.56
CA MET A 106 -4.77 -7.25 0.03
C MET A 106 -5.41 -6.30 -0.98
N ASP A 107 -4.78 -5.15 -1.21
CA ASP A 107 -5.23 -4.20 -2.21
C ASP A 107 -4.83 -4.59 -3.63
N CYS A 108 -5.69 -4.25 -4.60
CA CYS A 108 -5.38 -4.52 -6.01
C CYS A 108 -4.29 -3.63 -6.59
N GLY A 109 -3.98 -2.50 -5.96
CA GLY A 109 -2.93 -1.57 -6.34
C GLY A 109 -3.00 -0.98 -7.75
N CYS A 110 -4.13 -1.08 -8.46
CA CYS A 110 -4.27 -0.59 -9.83
C CYS A 110 -4.02 0.91 -9.99
N PHE A 111 -4.43 1.70 -9.00
CA PHE A 111 -4.19 3.14 -8.89
C PHE A 111 -3.27 3.46 -7.71
N GLY A 112 -2.48 2.48 -7.24
CA GLY A 112 -1.77 2.56 -5.97
C GLY A 112 -2.77 2.68 -4.80
N GLU A 113 -2.35 3.27 -3.71
CA GLU A 113 -3.17 3.58 -2.53
C GLU A 113 -4.17 4.74 -2.78
N ALA A 114 -4.08 5.43 -3.95
CA ALA A 114 -4.88 6.63 -4.21
C ALA A 114 -6.37 6.35 -4.37
N ILE A 115 -6.72 5.20 -4.95
CA ILE A 115 -8.11 4.79 -5.22
C ILE A 115 -8.22 3.29 -4.89
N PRO A 116 -8.73 2.93 -3.71
CA PRO A 116 -8.96 1.54 -3.36
C PRO A 116 -10.08 0.96 -4.25
N LEU A 117 -9.81 -0.15 -4.89
CA LEU A 117 -10.77 -0.89 -5.71
C LEU A 117 -10.83 -2.34 -5.23
N THR A 118 -12.03 -2.88 -5.15
CA THR A 118 -12.19 -4.33 -4.88
C THR A 118 -11.62 -5.17 -6.03
N HIS A 119 -11.27 -6.42 -5.76
CA HIS A 119 -10.75 -7.35 -6.77
C HIS A 119 -11.69 -7.47 -7.97
N THR A 120 -13.01 -7.56 -7.72
CA THR A 120 -14.04 -7.66 -8.76
C THR A 120 -14.15 -6.38 -9.59
N GLN A 121 -14.09 -5.19 -8.96
CA GLN A 121 -14.11 -3.91 -9.67
C GLN A 121 -12.87 -3.75 -10.56
N THR A 122 -11.70 -4.14 -10.06
CA THR A 122 -10.45 -4.12 -10.81
C THR A 122 -10.48 -5.06 -12.01
N PHE A 123 -10.98 -6.28 -11.82
CA PHE A 123 -11.15 -7.25 -12.90
C PHE A 123 -12.13 -6.73 -13.97
N ALA A 124 -13.29 -6.20 -13.57
CA ALA A 124 -14.28 -5.62 -14.50
C ALA A 124 -13.67 -4.43 -15.28
N LYS A 125 -12.92 -3.55 -14.62
CA LYS A 125 -12.18 -2.46 -15.26
C LYS A 125 -11.18 -2.99 -16.30
N ASN A 126 -10.43 -4.04 -15.99
CA ASN A 126 -9.45 -4.60 -16.93
C ASN A 126 -10.13 -5.26 -18.14
N ILE A 127 -11.26 -5.94 -17.97
CA ILE A 127 -12.08 -6.44 -19.09
C ILE A 127 -12.57 -5.29 -19.96
N LEU A 128 -13.08 -4.21 -19.35
CA LEU A 128 -13.51 -3.02 -20.10
C LEU A 128 -12.34 -2.40 -20.89
N LEU A 129 -11.15 -2.33 -20.29
CA LEU A 129 -9.96 -1.85 -20.99
C LEU A 129 -9.61 -2.73 -22.19
N LEU A 130 -9.62 -4.06 -22.07
CA LEU A 130 -9.39 -4.97 -23.18
C LEU A 130 -10.40 -4.79 -24.32
N LEU A 131 -11.66 -4.53 -24.00
CA LEU A 131 -12.68 -4.22 -25.01
C LEU A 131 -12.42 -2.89 -25.74
N LEU A 132 -12.03 -1.85 -24.98
CA LEU A 132 -11.64 -0.55 -25.55
C LEU A 132 -10.41 -0.68 -26.43
N GLU A 133 -9.40 -1.43 -25.98
CA GLU A 133 -8.17 -1.70 -26.74
C GLU A 133 -8.46 -2.51 -28.01
N GLY A 134 -9.34 -3.51 -27.91
CA GLY A 134 -9.81 -4.24 -29.08
C GLY A 134 -10.48 -3.32 -30.11
N ALA A 135 -11.34 -2.41 -29.65
CA ALA A 135 -11.98 -1.42 -30.53
C ALA A 135 -10.97 -0.40 -31.10
N ALA A 136 -9.98 0.00 -30.30
CA ALA A 136 -8.97 0.98 -30.68
C ALA A 136 -7.93 0.42 -31.67
N PHE A 137 -7.43 -0.79 -31.44
CA PHE A 137 -6.22 -1.30 -32.05
C PHE A 137 -6.44 -2.39 -33.11
N LEU A 138 -7.57 -3.10 -33.08
CA LEU A 138 -7.82 -4.16 -34.07
C LEU A 138 -8.37 -3.62 -35.37
N PRO A 139 -7.86 -4.09 -36.55
CA PRO A 139 -6.68 -4.94 -36.69
C PRO A 139 -5.38 -4.10 -36.61
N VAL A 140 -4.41 -4.57 -35.82
CA VAL A 140 -3.12 -3.88 -35.54
C VAL A 140 -2.37 -3.47 -36.84
N ARG A 141 -2.51 -4.28 -37.88
CA ARG A 141 -1.87 -4.01 -39.17
C ARG A 141 -2.31 -2.69 -39.88
N THR A 142 -3.47 -2.17 -39.48
CA THR A 142 -4.00 -0.90 -40.02
C THR A 142 -3.55 0.33 -39.23
N LEU A 143 -2.81 0.14 -38.12
CA LEU A 143 -2.22 1.23 -37.39
C LEU A 143 -1.01 1.76 -38.17
N SER A 144 -1.19 2.87 -38.89
CA SER A 144 -0.10 3.58 -39.52
C SER A 144 0.56 4.53 -38.54
N GLU A 145 1.89 4.63 -38.60
CA GLU A 145 2.58 5.68 -37.88
C GLU A 145 2.14 7.04 -38.44
N PRO A 146 1.87 8.03 -37.60
CA PRO A 146 1.49 9.36 -38.07
C PRO A 146 2.69 10.06 -38.68
N GLU A 147 2.50 10.65 -39.81
CA GLU A 147 3.52 11.47 -40.47
C GLU A 147 3.99 12.62 -39.57
N GLY A 148 5.30 12.79 -39.54
CA GLY A 148 6.09 13.48 -38.55
C GLY A 148 5.73 14.93 -38.23
N THR A 149 5.05 15.13 -37.12
CA THR A 149 5.08 16.40 -36.42
C THR A 149 6.08 16.32 -35.26
N LYS A 150 7.12 17.17 -35.25
CA LYS A 150 8.13 17.23 -34.17
C LYS A 150 7.50 17.48 -32.78
N ALA A 151 6.29 18.00 -32.72
CA ALA A 151 5.56 18.25 -31.48
C ALA A 151 5.23 16.99 -30.68
N ARG A 152 5.00 15.85 -31.33
CA ARG A 152 4.64 14.59 -30.66
C ARG A 152 5.76 13.98 -29.82
N PRO A 153 6.97 13.73 -30.37
CA PRO A 153 8.08 13.24 -29.60
C PRO A 153 8.52 14.22 -28.52
N VAL A 154 8.39 15.52 -28.75
CA VAL A 154 8.68 16.54 -27.72
C VAL A 154 7.68 16.47 -26.59
N ALA A 155 6.36 16.39 -26.85
CA ALA A 155 5.33 16.26 -25.82
C ALA A 155 5.48 14.94 -25.04
N PHE A 156 5.75 13.84 -25.71
CA PHE A 156 6.05 12.56 -25.07
C PHE A 156 7.29 12.65 -24.17
N GLY A 157 8.40 13.18 -24.70
CA GLY A 157 9.64 13.35 -23.94
C GLY A 157 9.43 14.25 -22.71
N ALA A 158 8.70 15.36 -22.84
CA ALA A 158 8.38 16.24 -21.74
C ALA A 158 7.55 15.53 -20.65
N ALA A 159 6.53 14.77 -21.03
CA ALA A 159 5.71 14.02 -20.07
C ALA A 159 6.53 12.97 -19.31
N VAL A 160 7.34 12.18 -20.03
CA VAL A 160 8.20 11.15 -19.41
C VAL A 160 9.25 11.77 -18.50
N THR A 161 9.89 12.85 -18.94
CA THR A 161 10.91 13.55 -18.13
C THR A 161 10.28 14.14 -16.88
N ALA A 162 9.12 14.78 -16.97
CA ALA A 162 8.42 15.33 -15.81
C ALA A 162 8.05 14.22 -14.81
N SER A 163 7.55 13.08 -15.30
CA SER A 163 7.23 11.93 -14.45
C SER A 163 8.48 11.34 -13.78
N ALA A 164 9.59 11.23 -14.50
CA ALA A 164 10.85 10.75 -13.97
C ALA A 164 11.44 11.69 -12.91
N LEU A 165 11.39 13.01 -13.11
CA LEU A 165 11.84 13.99 -12.13
C LEU A 165 10.96 13.98 -10.87
N MET A 166 9.64 13.85 -11.05
CA MET A 166 8.70 13.70 -9.93
C MET A 166 8.99 12.44 -9.11
N THR A 167 9.21 11.32 -9.78
CA THR A 167 9.58 10.05 -9.13
C THR A 167 10.91 10.15 -8.39
N LEU A 168 11.91 10.76 -9.03
CA LEU A 168 13.22 10.97 -8.41
C LEU A 168 13.10 11.83 -7.15
N TYR A 169 12.30 12.90 -7.20
CA TYR A 169 12.02 13.72 -6.03
C TYR A 169 11.36 12.90 -4.92
N ALA A 170 10.32 12.11 -5.25
CA ALA A 170 9.61 11.28 -4.27
C ALA A 170 10.50 10.19 -3.65
N LEU A 171 11.46 9.64 -4.42
CA LEU A 171 12.43 8.66 -3.91
C LEU A 171 13.52 9.27 -3.03
N LEU A 172 13.95 10.50 -3.33
CA LEU A 172 15.06 11.17 -2.62
C LEU A 172 14.59 11.88 -1.35
N TYR A 173 13.38 12.40 -1.35
CA TYR A 173 12.85 13.23 -0.26
C TYR A 173 11.65 12.54 0.39
N ILE A 174 10.44 12.90 -0.02
CA ILE A 174 9.15 12.43 0.48
C ILE A 174 8.22 12.17 -0.70
N PRO A 175 7.21 11.31 -0.57
CA PRO A 175 6.15 11.18 -1.57
C PRO A 175 5.59 12.56 -1.94
N VAL A 176 5.33 12.79 -3.22
CA VAL A 176 4.69 14.03 -3.69
C VAL A 176 3.31 14.18 -3.06
N ARG A 177 2.63 13.05 -2.92
CA ARG A 177 1.40 12.92 -2.16
C ARG A 177 1.38 11.52 -1.54
N ASP A 178 1.26 11.50 -0.24
CA ASP A 178 1.06 10.29 0.52
C ASP A 178 -0.44 9.94 0.50
N PHE A 179 -0.76 8.76 -0.01
CA PHE A 179 -2.13 8.25 -0.09
C PHE A 179 -2.42 7.23 1.02
N THR A 180 -1.42 6.87 1.81
CA THR A 180 -1.57 5.89 2.88
C THR A 180 -2.45 6.40 4.01
N PRO A 181 -3.01 5.52 4.83
CA PRO A 181 -3.75 5.91 6.04
C PRO A 181 -2.91 6.76 7.02
N PHE A 182 -1.57 6.65 6.92
CA PHE A 182 -0.59 7.35 7.77
C PHE A 182 -0.16 8.73 7.24
N ARG A 183 -0.85 9.26 6.23
CA ARG A 183 -0.55 10.57 5.64
C ARG A 183 -0.57 11.67 6.71
N LEU A 184 0.21 12.72 6.47
CA LEU A 184 0.23 13.91 7.31
C LEU A 184 -1.20 14.45 7.51
N SER A 185 -1.60 14.72 8.75
CA SER A 185 -2.94 15.14 9.16
C SER A 185 -4.03 14.06 9.04
N SER A 186 -3.70 12.80 8.80
CA SER A 186 -4.67 11.73 8.98
C SER A 186 -4.96 11.54 10.46
N ARG A 187 -6.22 11.30 10.79
CA ARG A 187 -6.59 10.85 12.12
C ARG A 187 -6.52 9.34 12.13
N LEU A 188 -5.40 8.81 12.54
CA LEU A 188 -5.10 7.38 12.51
C LEU A 188 -6.22 6.54 13.14
N TYR A 189 -6.75 7.00 14.24
CA TYR A 189 -7.87 6.38 14.94
C TYR A 189 -9.16 6.34 14.09
N GLU A 190 -9.49 7.41 13.38
CA GLU A 190 -10.68 7.45 12.52
C GLU A 190 -10.50 6.56 11.29
N SER A 191 -9.32 6.55 10.66
CA SER A 191 -9.04 5.72 9.49
C SER A 191 -9.11 4.23 9.83
N VAL A 192 -8.54 3.83 10.95
CA VAL A 192 -8.61 2.45 11.46
C VAL A 192 -10.04 2.07 11.82
N ARG A 193 -10.80 2.99 12.41
CA ARG A 193 -12.21 2.75 12.76
C ARG A 193 -13.12 2.67 11.53
N GLU A 194 -12.86 3.46 10.48
CA GLU A 194 -13.62 3.39 9.23
C GLU A 194 -13.37 2.08 8.48
N GLU A 195 -12.14 1.59 8.45
CA GLU A 195 -11.81 0.28 7.88
C GLU A 195 -12.41 -0.87 8.70
N GLN A 196 -12.44 -0.76 10.03
CA GLN A 196 -13.07 -1.74 10.91
C GLN A 196 -14.60 -1.64 10.91
N GLY A 197 -15.18 -0.44 10.75
CA GLY A 197 -16.62 -0.25 10.64
C GLY A 197 -17.21 -0.81 9.33
N ALA A 198 -16.39 -1.09 8.35
CA ALA A 198 -16.77 -1.84 7.14
C ALA A 198 -16.77 -3.37 7.35
N SER A 199 -16.12 -3.85 8.40
CA SER A 199 -16.19 -5.22 8.88
C SER A 199 -16.49 -5.19 10.38
N GLU A 200 -17.76 -5.22 10.75
CA GLU A 200 -18.16 -5.63 12.10
C GLU A 200 -17.59 -7.04 12.31
N GLU A 201 -16.39 -7.13 12.88
CA GLU A 201 -15.76 -8.41 13.13
C GLU A 201 -16.42 -9.02 14.36
N TYR A 202 -17.36 -9.88 14.09
CA TYR A 202 -18.00 -10.69 15.12
C TYR A 202 -17.09 -11.88 15.42
N ARG A 203 -16.60 -11.94 16.66
CA ARG A 203 -15.87 -13.10 17.16
C ARG A 203 -16.87 -14.09 17.76
N SER A 204 -16.80 -15.34 17.32
CA SER A 204 -17.56 -16.42 17.94
C SER A 204 -16.84 -16.89 19.21
N VAL A 205 -17.46 -16.68 20.34
CA VAL A 205 -17.01 -17.17 21.66
C VAL A 205 -17.81 -18.40 22.00
N PHE A 206 -17.12 -19.47 22.38
CA PHE A 206 -17.72 -20.75 22.74
C PHE A 206 -17.81 -20.84 24.27
N VAL A 207 -19.03 -20.91 24.79
CA VAL A 207 -19.28 -21.04 26.22
C VAL A 207 -19.37 -22.52 26.57
N TYR A 208 -18.51 -22.93 27.47
CA TYR A 208 -18.47 -24.27 28.07
C TYR A 208 -18.73 -24.22 29.57
N GLU A 209 -19.30 -25.27 30.12
CA GLU A 209 -19.59 -25.43 31.53
C GLU A 209 -18.81 -26.60 32.11
N LYS A 210 -18.26 -26.38 33.32
CA LYS A 210 -17.66 -27.41 34.16
C LYS A 210 -17.95 -27.12 35.64
N ASP A 211 -18.46 -28.10 36.35
CA ASP A 211 -18.78 -28.01 37.79
C ASP A 211 -19.70 -26.80 38.15
N GLY A 212 -20.68 -26.50 37.25
CA GLY A 212 -21.62 -25.40 37.44
C GLY A 212 -21.01 -24.00 37.18
N ARG A 213 -19.84 -23.91 36.54
CA ARG A 213 -19.19 -22.65 36.15
C ARG A 213 -19.07 -22.58 34.62
N GLU A 214 -19.60 -21.51 34.07
CA GLU A 214 -19.42 -21.20 32.64
C GLU A 214 -18.08 -20.48 32.45
N ALA A 215 -17.39 -20.80 31.35
CA ALA A 215 -16.20 -20.10 30.89
C ALA A 215 -16.25 -19.95 29.38
N GLU A 216 -15.68 -18.84 28.91
CA GLU A 216 -15.62 -18.48 27.50
C GLU A 216 -14.28 -18.93 26.89
N PHE A 217 -14.35 -19.52 25.71
CA PHE A 217 -13.19 -20.03 24.98
C PHE A 217 -13.22 -19.57 23.53
N ASP A 218 -12.05 -19.33 22.98
CA ASP A 218 -11.85 -19.05 21.56
C ASP A 218 -11.69 -20.37 20.78
N LEU A 219 -11.94 -20.33 19.47
CA LEU A 219 -11.74 -21.47 18.57
C LEU A 219 -10.31 -22.04 18.63
N ALA A 220 -9.32 -21.18 18.86
CA ALA A 220 -7.91 -21.58 18.99
C ALA A 220 -7.54 -22.17 20.36
N SER A 221 -8.38 -22.00 21.38
CA SER A 221 -8.12 -22.39 22.77
C SER A 221 -9.26 -23.18 23.40
N LEU A 222 -9.93 -24.03 22.63
CA LEU A 222 -11.02 -24.87 23.12
C LEU A 222 -10.58 -25.77 24.26
N PRO A 223 -11.44 -25.94 25.31
CA PRO A 223 -11.10 -26.74 26.46
C PRO A 223 -11.08 -28.24 26.15
N ASP A 224 -10.54 -29.01 27.07
CA ASP A 224 -10.49 -30.45 26.99
C ASP A 224 -11.88 -31.10 27.13
N SER A 225 -11.95 -32.42 26.91
CA SER A 225 -13.21 -33.21 26.98
C SER A 225 -13.90 -33.26 28.34
N THR A 226 -13.36 -32.59 29.36
CA THR A 226 -13.99 -32.51 30.70
C THR A 226 -14.98 -31.35 30.80
N TRP A 227 -15.05 -30.48 29.80
CA TRP A 227 -15.97 -29.36 29.67
C TRP A 227 -17.13 -29.73 28.78
N THR A 228 -18.33 -29.30 29.11
CA THR A 228 -19.53 -29.51 28.28
C THR A 228 -19.86 -28.22 27.52
N TYR A 229 -20.03 -28.31 26.23
CA TYR A 229 -20.46 -27.20 25.39
C TYR A 229 -21.88 -26.76 25.78
N VAL A 230 -22.09 -25.46 25.96
CA VAL A 230 -23.39 -24.86 26.29
C VAL A 230 -23.97 -24.11 25.11
N ARG A 231 -23.22 -23.12 24.59
CA ARG A 231 -23.68 -22.27 23.47
C ARG A 231 -22.52 -21.55 22.81
N THR A 232 -22.78 -21.03 21.61
CA THR A 232 -21.91 -20.08 20.94
C THR A 232 -22.52 -18.69 21.04
N GLU A 233 -21.77 -17.73 21.51
CA GLU A 233 -22.14 -16.32 21.50
C GLU A 233 -21.33 -15.59 20.44
N THR A 234 -21.99 -14.67 19.74
CA THR A 234 -21.31 -13.77 18.81
C THR A 234 -21.10 -12.46 19.53
N VAL A 235 -19.86 -12.19 19.89
CA VAL A 235 -19.48 -10.96 20.61
C VAL A 235 -18.85 -9.99 19.61
N LEU A 236 -19.28 -8.74 19.65
CA LEU A 236 -18.61 -7.68 18.92
C LEU A 236 -17.21 -7.53 19.53
N VAL A 237 -16.16 -7.61 18.69
CA VAL A 237 -14.79 -7.39 19.16
C VAL A 237 -14.71 -5.98 19.73
N SER A 238 -14.40 -5.89 21.04
CA SER A 238 -14.29 -4.59 21.69
C SER A 238 -13.08 -3.82 21.14
N GLU A 239 -13.13 -2.49 21.20
CA GLU A 239 -12.01 -1.62 20.76
C GLU A 239 -10.66 -1.98 21.41
N ALA A 240 -10.67 -2.64 22.57
CA ALA A 240 -9.47 -3.06 23.29
C ALA A 240 -8.80 -4.31 22.69
N ASP A 241 -9.56 -5.13 21.94
CA ASP A 241 -9.07 -6.36 21.31
C ASP A 241 -8.83 -6.21 19.81
N ALA A 242 -9.03 -5.00 19.27
CA ALA A 242 -8.84 -4.71 17.85
C ALA A 242 -7.34 -4.83 17.50
N VAL A 243 -6.99 -5.85 16.76
CA VAL A 243 -5.66 -5.96 16.13
C VAL A 243 -5.62 -4.96 14.98
N TYR A 244 -4.69 -4.02 15.03
CA TYR A 244 -4.46 -3.02 13.98
C TYR A 244 -3.42 -3.58 12.99
N PRO A 245 -3.81 -4.33 11.96
CA PRO A 245 -2.86 -5.10 11.14
C PRO A 245 -1.90 -4.22 10.32
N MET A 246 -2.16 -2.93 10.23
CA MET A 246 -1.38 -2.02 9.40
C MET A 246 -0.16 -1.40 10.09
N LEU A 247 -0.09 -1.36 11.42
CA LEU A 247 1.03 -0.74 12.12
C LEU A 247 2.17 -1.73 12.40
N THR A 248 1.85 -2.95 12.80
CA THR A 248 2.78 -4.04 13.14
C THR A 248 3.96 -3.56 13.99
N MET A 249 3.65 -2.86 15.08
CA MET A 249 4.64 -2.42 16.05
C MET A 249 4.82 -3.48 17.11
N THR A 250 6.07 -3.82 17.40
CA THR A 250 6.41 -4.79 18.45
C THR A 250 7.32 -4.17 19.49
N ASP A 251 7.21 -4.63 20.74
CA ASP A 251 8.18 -4.32 21.78
C ASP A 251 9.49 -5.12 21.60
N ALA A 252 10.39 -5.00 22.56
CA ALA A 252 11.66 -5.72 22.56
C ALA A 252 11.48 -7.24 22.70
N GLU A 253 10.38 -7.70 23.26
CA GLU A 253 9.99 -9.09 23.48
C GLU A 253 9.24 -9.67 22.26
N GLY A 254 8.94 -8.85 21.25
CA GLY A 254 8.23 -9.24 20.01
C GLY A 254 6.70 -9.27 20.17
N GLN A 255 6.15 -8.69 21.26
CA GLN A 255 4.70 -8.58 21.42
C GLN A 255 4.16 -7.42 20.59
N VAL A 256 3.00 -7.62 19.95
CA VAL A 256 2.34 -6.58 19.13
C VAL A 256 1.76 -5.51 20.06
N CYS A 257 2.14 -4.25 19.82
CA CYS A 257 1.82 -3.09 20.65
C CYS A 257 1.11 -1.98 19.88
N ASP A 258 0.41 -2.30 18.80
CA ASP A 258 -0.24 -1.32 17.91
C ASP A 258 -1.23 -0.42 18.63
N SER A 259 -1.92 -0.94 19.64
CA SER A 259 -2.87 -0.20 20.48
C SER A 259 -2.24 0.99 21.22
N LEU A 260 -0.94 0.95 21.51
CA LEU A 260 -0.26 2.06 22.19
C LEU A 260 -0.20 3.33 21.32
N ALA A 261 -0.13 3.20 19.99
CA ALA A 261 -0.07 4.34 19.08
C ALA A 261 -1.43 5.00 18.84
N VAL A 262 -2.51 4.35 19.24
CA VAL A 262 -3.90 4.82 19.04
C VAL A 262 -4.49 5.40 20.32
N GLY A 263 -3.70 5.46 21.38
CA GLY A 263 -4.09 6.04 22.67
C GLY A 263 -4.38 7.54 22.60
N GLU A 264 -5.06 8.06 23.63
CA GLU A 264 -5.24 9.49 23.79
C GLU A 264 -3.90 10.17 24.09
N ALA A 265 -3.63 11.32 23.44
CA ALA A 265 -2.45 12.14 23.67
C ALA A 265 -1.11 11.36 23.54
N VAL A 266 -0.95 10.61 22.46
CA VAL A 266 0.28 9.89 22.13
C VAL A 266 1.11 10.71 21.13
N MET A 267 2.43 10.74 21.32
CA MET A 267 3.38 11.29 20.36
C MET A 267 4.35 10.20 19.91
N VAL A 268 4.24 9.79 18.65
CA VAL A 268 5.13 8.80 18.06
C VAL A 268 6.27 9.50 17.33
N VAL A 269 7.51 9.26 17.75
CA VAL A 269 8.70 9.65 17.00
C VAL A 269 9.24 8.43 16.26
N SER A 270 9.19 8.45 14.94
CA SER A 270 9.63 7.35 14.11
C SER A 270 11.00 7.59 13.52
N VAL A 271 11.89 6.59 13.61
CA VAL A 271 13.25 6.63 13.11
C VAL A 271 13.44 5.61 12.00
N TYR A 272 13.44 6.10 10.76
CA TYR A 272 13.50 5.28 9.54
C TYR A 272 14.87 4.63 9.28
N ARG A 273 15.98 5.36 9.57
CA ARG A 273 17.35 4.85 9.35
C ARG A 273 18.21 5.09 10.57
N PRO A 274 18.03 4.27 11.60
CA PRO A 274 18.77 4.42 12.85
C PRO A 274 20.29 4.29 12.66
N ASP A 275 20.73 3.47 11.69
CA ASP A 275 22.12 3.25 11.30
C ASP A 275 22.82 4.49 10.70
N ARG A 276 22.04 5.45 10.19
CA ARG A 276 22.55 6.67 9.55
C ARG A 276 22.42 7.94 10.42
N MET A 277 21.81 7.82 11.57
CA MET A 277 21.62 8.97 12.46
C MET A 277 22.91 9.35 13.17
N SER A 278 23.19 10.66 13.20
CA SER A 278 24.29 11.21 13.99
C SER A 278 23.93 11.28 15.48
N ALA A 279 24.94 11.34 16.35
CA ALA A 279 24.71 11.52 17.79
C ALA A 279 23.88 12.79 18.08
N ALA A 280 24.12 13.88 17.33
CA ALA A 280 23.35 15.12 17.48
C ALA A 280 21.88 14.96 17.08
N ALA A 281 21.58 14.11 16.08
CA ALA A 281 20.20 13.79 15.71
C ALA A 281 19.51 12.96 16.80
N TRP A 282 20.20 12.01 17.39
CA TRP A 282 19.68 11.24 18.53
C TRP A 282 19.42 12.11 19.76
N THR A 283 20.28 13.09 20.05
CA THR A 283 20.04 14.06 21.12
C THR A 283 18.73 14.82 20.88
N LYS A 284 18.46 15.28 19.65
CA LYS A 284 17.20 15.96 19.30
C LYS A 284 15.98 15.05 19.45
N VAL A 285 16.10 13.77 19.11
CA VAL A 285 15.03 12.79 19.34
C VAL A 285 14.73 12.69 20.84
N GLY A 286 15.76 12.57 21.67
CA GLY A 286 15.60 12.52 23.13
C GLY A 286 14.95 13.79 23.70
N GLU A 287 15.40 14.98 23.23
CA GLU A 287 14.79 16.26 23.61
C GLU A 287 13.31 16.31 23.23
N CYS A 288 12.97 15.90 22.00
CA CYS A 288 11.60 15.88 21.50
C CYS A 288 10.68 14.95 22.32
N LEU A 289 11.15 13.74 22.65
CA LEU A 289 10.40 12.79 23.49
C LEU A 289 10.23 13.33 24.92
N GLY A 290 11.27 13.95 25.50
CA GLY A 290 11.20 14.58 26.80
C GLY A 290 10.25 15.79 26.84
N ASP A 291 10.23 16.60 25.78
CA ASP A 291 9.28 17.73 25.63
C ASP A 291 7.84 17.22 25.53
N ALA A 292 7.60 16.15 24.77
CA ALA A 292 6.29 15.52 24.66
C ALA A 292 5.79 15.04 26.03
N ALA A 293 6.65 14.34 26.79
CA ALA A 293 6.30 13.89 28.14
C ALA A 293 5.95 15.06 29.08
N ARG A 294 6.71 16.16 29.02
CA ARG A 294 6.43 17.38 29.79
C ARG A 294 5.12 18.08 29.38
N ALA A 295 4.75 17.93 28.11
CA ALA A 295 3.48 18.46 27.57
C ALA A 295 2.28 17.57 27.86
N GLY A 296 2.46 16.44 28.54
CA GLY A 296 1.37 15.51 28.91
C GLY A 296 1.06 14.46 27.84
N PHE A 297 1.92 14.31 26.82
CA PHE A 297 1.80 13.23 25.85
C PHE A 297 2.52 11.97 26.32
N THR A 298 2.05 10.81 25.89
CA THR A 298 2.78 9.55 26.02
C THR A 298 3.78 9.45 24.88
N PRO A 299 5.11 9.57 25.13
CA PRO A 299 6.09 9.50 24.07
C PRO A 299 6.35 8.06 23.66
N LEU A 300 6.29 7.75 22.38
CA LEU A 300 6.65 6.47 21.80
C LEU A 300 7.81 6.67 20.83
N LEU A 301 8.88 5.89 20.98
CA LEU A 301 9.97 5.84 20.02
C LEU A 301 9.80 4.59 19.15
N LEU A 302 9.53 4.80 17.87
CA LEU A 302 9.38 3.75 16.89
C LEU A 302 10.60 3.68 15.98
N VAL A 303 11.24 2.51 15.91
CA VAL A 303 12.47 2.31 15.15
C VAL A 303 12.26 1.31 14.05
N ALA A 304 12.62 1.66 12.82
CA ALA A 304 12.62 0.77 11.67
C ALA A 304 13.80 -0.22 11.74
N SER A 305 13.71 -1.17 12.66
CA SER A 305 14.71 -2.21 12.90
C SER A 305 14.04 -3.39 13.61
N THR A 306 14.84 -4.40 13.94
CA THR A 306 14.44 -5.47 14.85
C THR A 306 15.16 -5.32 16.18
N PRO A 307 14.59 -5.81 17.30
CA PRO A 307 15.20 -5.71 18.63
C PRO A 307 16.66 -6.20 18.68
N GLU A 308 16.96 -7.28 17.94
CA GLU A 308 18.28 -7.92 17.94
C GLU A 308 19.35 -7.08 17.23
N ARG A 309 18.95 -6.17 16.34
CA ARG A 309 19.86 -5.37 15.52
C ARG A 309 20.03 -3.94 16.00
N PHE A 310 19.12 -3.47 16.83
CA PHE A 310 19.10 -2.08 17.26
C PHE A 310 19.62 -1.96 18.70
N VAL A 311 20.65 -1.15 18.85
CA VAL A 311 21.16 -0.72 20.16
C VAL A 311 20.85 0.76 20.32
N LEU A 312 20.08 1.10 21.34
CA LEU A 312 19.72 2.48 21.63
C LEU A 312 20.98 3.28 22.00
N PRO A 313 21.28 4.38 21.29
CA PRO A 313 22.48 5.17 21.57
C PRO A 313 22.48 5.77 22.97
N ASP A 314 23.67 5.89 23.57
CA ASP A 314 23.86 6.62 24.81
C ASP A 314 23.56 8.11 24.61
N GLY A 315 22.67 8.67 25.38
CA GLY A 315 22.32 10.10 25.25
C GLY A 315 20.85 10.37 25.08
N ILE A 316 20.04 9.34 24.87
CA ILE A 316 18.59 9.48 25.00
C ILE A 316 18.25 9.46 26.49
N PRO A 317 17.53 10.47 27.02
CA PRO A 317 17.10 10.49 28.41
C PRO A 317 16.39 9.20 28.81
N GLY A 318 16.61 8.72 30.03
CA GLY A 318 16.09 7.44 30.50
C GLY A 318 14.57 7.35 30.47
N ASP A 319 13.89 8.45 30.71
CA ASP A 319 12.44 8.62 30.65
C ASP A 319 11.88 8.59 29.23
N ALA A 320 12.69 9.01 28.24
CA ALA A 320 12.32 8.98 26.82
C ALA A 320 12.63 7.62 26.14
N ARG A 321 13.21 6.66 26.88
CA ARG A 321 13.56 5.34 26.34
C ARG A 321 12.40 4.36 26.29
N GLN A 322 11.29 4.67 26.94
CA GLN A 322 10.14 3.76 27.06
C GLN A 322 8.84 4.47 26.68
N PRO A 323 7.94 3.78 25.97
CA PRO A 323 8.20 2.49 25.32
C PRO A 323 8.98 2.64 24.02
N LEU A 324 9.94 1.74 23.78
CA LEU A 324 10.66 1.59 22.54
C LEU A 324 9.97 0.51 21.69
N LEU A 325 9.51 0.87 20.53
CA LEU A 325 8.78 0.00 19.63
C LEU A 325 9.57 -0.22 18.33
N PHE A 326 9.36 -1.35 17.72
CA PHE A 326 10.01 -1.77 16.49
C PHE A 326 8.98 -2.05 15.41
N SER A 327 9.22 -1.60 14.19
CA SER A 327 8.45 -1.99 13.03
C SER A 327 9.35 -2.16 11.81
N PRO A 328 9.55 -3.39 11.34
CA PRO A 328 10.30 -3.63 10.12
C PRO A 328 9.61 -3.05 8.88
N TYR A 329 8.31 -2.85 8.92
CA TYR A 329 7.54 -2.33 7.78
C TYR A 329 7.59 -0.81 7.66
N LEU A 330 7.71 -0.08 8.78
CA LEU A 330 7.92 1.38 8.76
C LEU A 330 9.30 1.79 8.21
N SER A 331 10.18 0.82 7.93
CA SER A 331 11.43 1.08 7.23
C SER A 331 11.24 1.73 5.87
N ASP A 332 10.08 1.64 5.30
CA ASP A 332 9.76 2.17 3.99
C ASP A 332 9.10 3.56 4.04
N TYR A 333 8.55 3.95 5.18
CA TYR A 333 8.03 5.31 5.36
C TYR A 333 9.13 6.25 5.81
N LYS A 334 9.40 7.26 4.99
CA LYS A 334 10.19 8.42 5.41
C LYS A 334 9.31 9.23 6.34
N THR A 335 9.45 9.00 7.62
CA THR A 335 8.69 9.76 8.60
C THR A 335 9.22 11.18 8.62
N LEU A 336 8.34 12.11 8.41
CA LEU A 336 8.56 13.52 8.62
C LEU A 336 8.56 13.75 10.13
N ILE A 337 9.70 14.20 10.64
CA ILE A 337 9.78 14.85 11.94
C ILE A 337 9.44 16.32 11.73
#